data_b38882b0def4173a1fe16ca614a73925
#
_entry.id   b38882b0def4173a1fe16ca614a73925
#
_cell.length_a   1.000
_cell.length_b   1.000
_cell.length_c   1.000
_cell.angle_alpha   90.00
_cell.angle_beta   90.00
_cell.angle_gamma   90.00
#
_symmetry.space_group_name_H-M   'P 1'
#
loop_
_entity.id
_entity.type
_entity.pdbx_description
1 polymer ?
#
loop_
_entity_poly.entity_id
_entity_poly.type
_entity_poly.pdbx_seq_one_letter_code
_entity_poly.pdbx_strand_id
1 'polypeptide(L)'
;ASTERITEYLFGRGIDYAIIQYCIDKGLIFESLPYHNLVCVGFDEKNTPRYASFRATNDRRVLGDCSGSDKHYSFRIADSDSSTVHLFECAIDLLSYASLEKMAGRDWRKDNLVSLAGVYLPKEKIEDSTTPAALVKFLDRKPQIKKIFLHFDNDNAGRKASFALKTILPSKYEVIDSPPPCGKDYNDFLCFQLGIHRNKTKERTNER
;
A
#
# COMPACT_ATOMS: atom_id res chain seq x y z
N ALA A 1 -7.42 -23.75 -0.05
CA ALA A 1 -6.15 -23.31 -0.68
C ALA A 1 -5.17 -23.03 0.44
N SER A 2 -3.89 -23.40 0.30
CA SER A 2 -2.85 -23.06 1.26
C SER A 2 -2.58 -21.55 1.24
N THR A 3 -2.18 -21.01 2.38
CA THR A 3 -1.67 -19.63 2.52
C THR A 3 -0.26 -19.63 3.15
N GLU A 4 0.34 -20.80 3.25
CA GLU A 4 1.59 -21.01 3.96
C GLU A 4 2.74 -20.19 3.35
N ARG A 5 2.89 -20.26 2.02
CA ARG A 5 3.97 -19.58 1.32
C ARG A 5 3.90 -18.06 1.39
N ILE A 6 2.70 -17.50 1.28
CA ILE A 6 2.52 -16.04 1.40
C ILE A 6 2.69 -15.58 2.84
N THR A 7 2.30 -16.41 3.82
CA THR A 7 2.49 -16.13 5.24
C THR A 7 3.98 -16.08 5.59
N GLU A 8 4.76 -17.08 5.18
CA GLU A 8 6.22 -17.08 5.34
C GLU A 8 6.88 -15.87 4.68
N TYR A 9 6.45 -15.55 3.45
CA TYR A 9 6.97 -14.41 2.70
C TYR A 9 6.70 -13.07 3.40
N LEU A 10 5.48 -12.83 3.86
CA LEU A 10 5.11 -11.61 4.56
C LEU A 10 5.77 -11.51 5.94
N PHE A 11 5.80 -12.62 6.67
CA PHE A 11 6.50 -12.69 7.97
C PHE A 11 8.00 -12.44 7.82
N GLY A 12 8.64 -12.99 6.81
CA GLY A 12 10.04 -12.73 6.48
C GLY A 12 10.33 -11.26 6.11
N ARG A 13 9.28 -10.48 5.79
CA ARG A 13 9.32 -9.02 5.61
C ARG A 13 8.99 -8.22 6.87
N GLY A 14 8.84 -8.90 8.00
CA GLY A 14 8.52 -8.27 9.27
C GLY A 14 7.04 -7.96 9.48
N ILE A 15 6.15 -8.31 8.55
CA ILE A 15 4.72 -8.09 8.73
C ILE A 15 4.21 -8.94 9.90
N ASP A 16 3.51 -8.31 10.84
CA ASP A 16 2.98 -8.97 12.03
C ASP A 16 1.97 -10.06 11.65
N TYR A 17 2.09 -11.23 12.30
CA TYR A 17 1.28 -12.40 12.01
C TYR A 17 -0.24 -12.15 12.17
N ALA A 18 -0.64 -11.36 13.18
CA ALA A 18 -2.06 -11.05 13.37
C ALA A 18 -2.63 -10.18 12.23
N ILE A 19 -1.80 -9.35 11.59
CA ILE A 19 -2.21 -8.56 10.42
C ILE A 19 -2.33 -9.46 9.19
N ILE A 20 -1.37 -10.38 9.00
CA ILE A 20 -1.44 -11.38 7.93
C ILE A 20 -2.72 -12.20 8.06
N GLN A 21 -2.97 -12.74 9.25
CA GLN A 21 -4.14 -13.56 9.52
C GLN A 21 -5.45 -12.78 9.30
N TYR A 22 -5.52 -11.54 9.78
CA TYR A 22 -6.66 -10.65 9.51
C TYR A 22 -6.92 -10.50 8.02
N CYS A 23 -5.88 -10.27 7.20
CA CYS A 23 -6.04 -10.13 5.76
C CYS A 23 -6.50 -11.43 5.08
N ILE A 24 -6.03 -12.59 5.56
CA ILE A 24 -6.49 -13.92 5.10
C ILE A 24 -7.96 -14.11 5.44
N ASP A 25 -8.34 -13.89 6.69
CA ASP A 25 -9.72 -14.09 7.18
C ASP A 25 -10.73 -13.18 6.48
N LYS A 26 -10.30 -11.98 6.12
CA LYS A 26 -11.09 -11.00 5.36
C LYS A 26 -11.07 -11.22 3.85
N GLY A 27 -10.32 -12.20 3.36
CA GLY A 27 -10.18 -12.44 1.93
C GLY A 27 -9.47 -11.30 1.19
N LEU A 28 -8.64 -10.53 1.87
CA LEU A 28 -7.88 -9.42 1.27
C LEU A 28 -6.59 -9.90 0.61
N ILE A 29 -6.04 -11.04 1.05
CA ILE A 29 -4.87 -11.65 0.44
C ILE A 29 -5.09 -13.13 0.18
N PHE A 30 -4.49 -13.63 -0.91
CA PHE A 30 -4.57 -15.02 -1.36
C PHE A 30 -3.21 -15.50 -1.85
N GLU A 31 -3.06 -16.82 -1.88
CA GLU A 31 -1.94 -17.49 -2.55
C GLU A 31 -2.40 -18.01 -3.91
N SER A 32 -1.73 -17.58 -5.00
CA SER A 32 -2.07 -18.04 -6.35
C SER A 32 -1.43 -19.37 -6.68
N LEU A 33 -2.09 -20.17 -7.51
CA LEU A 33 -1.54 -21.39 -8.07
C LEU A 33 -1.26 -21.20 -9.59
N PRO A 34 -0.25 -21.84 -10.14
CA PRO A 34 0.73 -22.75 -9.51
C PRO A 34 1.97 -22.02 -8.93
N TYR A 35 2.05 -20.70 -9.02
CA TYR A 35 3.28 -19.93 -8.73
C TYR A 35 3.41 -19.49 -7.27
N HIS A 36 2.42 -19.71 -6.42
CA HIS A 36 2.40 -19.33 -5.01
C HIS A 36 2.69 -17.83 -4.77
N ASN A 37 2.24 -16.97 -5.70
CA ASN A 37 2.39 -15.53 -5.54
C ASN A 37 1.46 -15.00 -4.46
N LEU A 38 1.89 -13.96 -3.75
CA LEU A 38 1.00 -13.12 -2.96
C LEU A 38 0.06 -12.37 -3.90
N VAL A 39 -1.23 -12.51 -3.71
CA VAL A 39 -2.28 -11.74 -4.40
C VAL A 39 -2.99 -10.85 -3.39
N CYS A 40 -3.01 -9.54 -3.65
CA CYS A 40 -3.72 -8.55 -2.84
C CYS A 40 -4.98 -8.10 -3.59
N VAL A 41 -6.13 -8.19 -2.95
CA VAL A 41 -7.44 -7.96 -3.58
C VAL A 41 -8.12 -6.72 -3.01
N GLY A 42 -8.77 -5.97 -3.88
CA GLY A 42 -9.61 -4.84 -3.52
C GLY A 42 -11.05 -5.05 -4.00
N PHE A 43 -12.01 -4.61 -3.17
CA PHE A 43 -13.43 -4.89 -3.33
C PHE A 43 -14.25 -3.62 -3.57
N ASP A 44 -15.37 -3.76 -4.28
CA ASP A 44 -16.39 -2.71 -4.39
C ASP A 44 -17.36 -2.70 -3.18
N GLU A 45 -18.39 -1.86 -3.25
CA GLU A 45 -19.39 -1.67 -2.19
C GLU A 45 -20.29 -2.90 -1.99
N LYS A 46 -20.35 -3.78 -2.97
CA LYS A 46 -21.12 -5.04 -2.93
C LYS A 46 -20.25 -6.22 -2.51
N ASN A 47 -19.04 -5.93 -2.03
CA ASN A 47 -18.05 -6.94 -1.69
C ASN A 47 -17.66 -7.83 -2.89
N THR A 48 -17.70 -7.26 -4.11
CA THR A 48 -17.24 -7.93 -5.32
C THR A 48 -15.77 -7.59 -5.55
N PRO A 49 -14.89 -8.57 -5.83
CA PRO A 49 -13.49 -8.29 -6.14
C PRO A 49 -13.39 -7.53 -7.48
N ARG A 50 -12.76 -6.38 -7.49
CA ARG A 50 -12.61 -5.51 -8.66
C ARG A 50 -11.15 -5.21 -9.00
N TYR A 51 -10.26 -5.42 -8.06
CA TYR A 51 -8.83 -5.20 -8.23
C TYR A 51 -8.07 -6.37 -7.63
N ALA A 52 -7.03 -6.79 -8.32
CA ALA A 52 -6.04 -7.70 -7.76
C ALA A 52 -4.66 -7.36 -8.29
N SER A 53 -3.69 -7.28 -7.39
CA SER A 53 -2.27 -7.25 -7.73
C SER A 53 -1.59 -8.52 -7.25
N PHE A 54 -0.52 -8.92 -7.92
CA PHE A 54 0.27 -10.06 -7.52
C PHE A 54 1.74 -9.71 -7.34
N ARG A 55 2.40 -10.47 -6.47
CA ARG A 55 3.83 -10.37 -6.23
C ARG A 55 4.43 -11.75 -5.99
N ALA A 56 5.50 -12.07 -6.72
CA ALA A 56 6.23 -13.31 -6.50
C ALA A 56 6.79 -13.38 -5.07
N THR A 57 6.67 -14.56 -4.46
CA THR A 57 7.16 -14.84 -3.10
C THR A 57 8.58 -15.41 -3.08
N ASN A 58 9.21 -15.53 -4.26
CA ASN A 58 10.61 -15.96 -4.43
C ASN A 58 11.52 -14.74 -4.69
N ASP A 59 12.81 -15.01 -4.97
CA ASP A 59 13.83 -13.98 -5.21
C ASP A 59 13.65 -13.21 -6.53
N ARG A 60 12.71 -13.60 -7.37
CA ARG A 60 12.42 -12.91 -8.64
C ARG A 60 11.52 -11.71 -8.36
N ARG A 61 11.90 -10.54 -8.88
CA ARG A 61 11.04 -9.33 -8.81
C ARG A 61 9.97 -9.38 -9.90
N VAL A 62 8.99 -10.27 -9.74
CA VAL A 62 7.81 -10.33 -10.59
C VAL A 62 6.62 -9.81 -9.80
N LEU A 63 6.03 -8.74 -10.29
CA LEU A 63 4.85 -8.12 -9.70
C LEU A 63 4.05 -7.38 -10.77
N GLY A 64 2.76 -7.20 -10.54
CA GLY A 64 1.88 -6.49 -11.47
C GLY A 64 0.43 -6.53 -11.03
N ASP A 65 -0.40 -5.90 -11.82
CA ASP A 65 -1.85 -6.00 -11.67
C ASP A 65 -2.38 -7.20 -12.48
N CYS A 66 -3.39 -7.89 -11.96
CA CYS A 66 -4.09 -8.92 -12.72
C CYS A 66 -4.91 -8.29 -13.84
N SER A 67 -5.06 -9.01 -14.94
CA SER A 67 -5.88 -8.54 -16.08
C SER A 67 -7.31 -8.24 -15.64
N GLY A 68 -7.87 -7.13 -16.08
CA GLY A 68 -9.21 -6.67 -15.71
C GLY A 68 -9.31 -5.95 -14.37
N SER A 69 -8.18 -5.71 -13.69
CA SER A 69 -8.16 -4.95 -12.45
C SER A 69 -8.55 -3.48 -12.64
N ASP A 70 -9.43 -3.00 -11.74
CA ASP A 70 -9.84 -1.60 -11.66
C ASP A 70 -9.19 -0.92 -10.45
N LYS A 71 -8.23 -0.02 -10.70
CA LYS A 71 -7.48 0.68 -9.64
C LYS A 71 -8.32 1.56 -8.72
N HIS A 72 -9.54 1.92 -9.12
CA HIS A 72 -10.49 2.62 -8.22
C HIS A 72 -10.80 1.81 -6.96
N TYR A 73 -10.62 0.50 -7.02
CA TYR A 73 -10.88 -0.43 -5.92
C TYR A 73 -9.61 -1.08 -5.39
N SER A 74 -8.50 -0.36 -5.38
CA SER A 74 -7.20 -0.86 -4.93
C SER A 74 -7.26 -1.51 -3.54
N PHE A 75 -6.22 -2.29 -3.21
CA PHE A 75 -6.06 -2.92 -1.91
C PHE A 75 -6.15 -1.90 -0.77
N ARG A 76 -6.98 -2.18 0.23
CA ARG A 76 -7.18 -1.30 1.39
C ARG A 76 -7.67 -2.05 2.62
N ILE A 77 -7.40 -1.46 3.79
CA ILE A 77 -8.02 -1.79 5.08
C ILE A 77 -8.74 -0.52 5.52
N ALA A 78 -10.05 -0.45 5.33
CA ALA A 78 -10.81 0.80 5.37
C ALA A 78 -12.21 0.64 5.97
N ASP A 79 -12.32 -0.20 7.00
CA ASP A 79 -13.59 -0.43 7.73
C ASP A 79 -13.85 0.65 8.80
N SER A 80 -12.91 1.60 8.99
CA SER A 80 -13.01 2.67 9.99
C SER A 80 -13.92 3.81 9.52
N ASP A 81 -14.67 4.39 10.45
CA ASP A 81 -15.42 5.65 10.25
C ASP A 81 -14.58 6.91 10.53
N SER A 82 -13.27 6.74 10.75
CA SER A 82 -12.32 7.83 10.95
C SER A 82 -12.38 8.84 9.80
N SER A 83 -12.14 10.11 10.14
CA SER A 83 -11.95 11.19 9.18
C SER A 83 -10.53 11.26 8.60
N THR A 84 -9.72 10.24 8.85
CA THR A 84 -8.30 10.14 8.42
C THR A 84 -8.11 8.98 7.46
N VAL A 85 -7.29 9.23 6.43
CA VAL A 85 -6.79 8.19 5.53
C VAL A 85 -5.27 8.28 5.38
N HIS A 86 -4.64 7.12 5.36
CA HIS A 86 -3.22 6.93 5.11
C HIS A 86 -3.04 6.30 3.73
N LEU A 87 -2.25 6.94 2.86
CA LEU A 87 -2.00 6.50 1.49
C LEU A 87 -0.61 5.91 1.34
N PHE A 88 -0.53 4.78 0.66
CA PHE A 88 0.71 4.04 0.41
C PHE A 88 0.85 3.74 -1.09
N GLU A 89 2.08 3.61 -1.59
CA GLU A 89 2.30 3.23 -2.98
C GLU A 89 1.88 1.79 -3.26
N CYS A 90 2.13 0.88 -2.31
CA CYS A 90 1.80 -0.54 -2.47
C CYS A 90 1.24 -1.19 -1.19
N ALA A 91 0.67 -2.39 -1.35
CA ALA A 91 0.09 -3.16 -0.26
C ALA A 91 1.14 -3.54 0.82
N ILE A 92 2.40 -3.82 0.42
CA ILE A 92 3.45 -4.18 1.38
C ILE A 92 3.76 -3.04 2.34
N ASP A 93 3.81 -1.79 1.85
CA ASP A 93 4.07 -0.62 2.71
C ASP A 93 2.91 -0.35 3.65
N LEU A 94 1.67 -0.53 3.17
CA LEU A 94 0.47 -0.46 3.99
C LEU A 94 0.51 -1.48 5.14
N LEU A 95 0.82 -2.75 4.84
CA LEU A 95 0.92 -3.80 5.86
C LEU A 95 2.09 -3.57 6.82
N SER A 96 3.19 -3.00 6.32
CA SER A 96 4.35 -2.62 7.13
C SER A 96 4.00 -1.50 8.11
N TYR A 97 3.30 -0.47 7.64
CA TYR A 97 2.80 0.60 8.50
C TYR A 97 1.85 0.06 9.58
N ALA A 98 0.90 -0.80 9.22
CA ALA A 98 0.00 -1.43 10.18
C ALA A 98 0.77 -2.23 11.24
N SER A 99 1.86 -2.91 10.86
CA SER A 99 2.72 -3.65 11.78
C SER A 99 3.48 -2.72 12.74
N LEU A 100 3.98 -1.58 12.23
CA LEU A 100 4.63 -0.54 13.04
C LEU A 100 3.64 0.08 14.05
N GLU A 101 2.41 0.36 13.64
CA GLU A 101 1.36 0.88 14.54
C GLU A 101 1.08 -0.12 15.67
N LYS A 102 0.90 -1.41 15.33
CA LYS A 102 0.68 -2.47 16.31
C LYS A 102 1.88 -2.61 17.25
N MET A 103 3.10 -2.60 16.72
CA MET A 103 4.33 -2.67 17.52
C MET A 103 4.45 -1.51 18.52
N ALA A 104 3.97 -0.33 18.12
CA ALA A 104 3.91 0.85 18.98
C ALA A 104 2.71 0.86 19.95
N GLY A 105 1.94 -0.24 20.06
CA GLY A 105 0.77 -0.35 20.93
C GLY A 105 -0.45 0.44 20.46
N ARG A 106 -0.48 0.89 19.21
CA ARG A 106 -1.62 1.61 18.64
C ARG A 106 -2.55 0.66 17.87
N ASP A 107 -3.83 1.01 17.79
CA ASP A 107 -4.79 0.26 16.96
C ASP A 107 -4.60 0.65 15.48
N TRP A 108 -3.97 -0.22 14.72
CA TRP A 108 -3.71 -0.05 13.30
C TRP A 108 -4.96 -0.03 12.41
N ARG A 109 -6.14 -0.38 12.96
CA ARG A 109 -7.44 -0.30 12.27
C ARG A 109 -8.20 0.99 12.59
N LYS A 110 -7.63 1.85 13.43
CA LYS A 110 -8.27 3.10 13.85
C LYS A 110 -8.59 3.99 12.66
N ASP A 111 -7.67 4.08 11.71
CA ASP A 111 -7.78 4.92 10.54
C ASP A 111 -7.86 4.08 9.25
N ASN A 112 -8.20 4.71 8.15
CA ASN A 112 -8.32 4.05 6.86
C ASN A 112 -6.94 3.96 6.19
N LEU A 113 -6.55 2.77 5.73
CA LEU A 113 -5.28 2.50 5.04
C LEU A 113 -5.58 2.12 3.58
N VAL A 114 -5.02 2.85 2.62
CA VAL A 114 -5.31 2.68 1.18
C VAL A 114 -4.01 2.63 0.37
N SER A 115 -3.85 1.61 -0.45
CA SER A 115 -2.79 1.53 -1.46
C SER A 115 -3.22 2.26 -2.75
N LEU A 116 -2.31 2.97 -3.40
CA LEU A 116 -2.56 3.59 -4.71
C LEU A 116 -2.39 2.63 -5.89
N ALA A 117 -2.06 1.37 -5.62
CA ALA A 117 -1.81 0.35 -6.65
C ALA A 117 -0.64 0.71 -7.59
N GLY A 118 0.45 1.21 -7.02
CA GLY A 118 1.68 1.58 -7.71
C GLY A 118 2.07 3.05 -7.53
N VAL A 119 3.21 3.40 -8.10
CA VAL A 119 3.74 4.76 -8.02
C VAL A 119 2.80 5.73 -8.73
N TYR A 120 2.44 6.81 -8.05
CA TYR A 120 1.75 7.93 -8.67
C TYR A 120 2.76 8.80 -9.42
N LEU A 121 2.58 8.93 -10.73
CA LEU A 121 3.42 9.76 -11.57
C LEU A 121 2.67 11.06 -11.93
N PRO A 122 3.00 12.19 -11.30
CA PRO A 122 2.42 13.47 -11.67
C PRO A 122 2.89 13.92 -13.06
N LYS A 123 2.10 14.77 -13.70
CA LYS A 123 2.49 15.41 -14.96
C LYS A 123 3.67 16.37 -14.75
N GLU A 124 4.34 16.74 -15.83
CA GLU A 124 5.45 17.70 -15.80
C GLU A 124 4.98 19.03 -15.20
N LYS A 125 3.84 19.53 -15.66
CA LYS A 125 3.13 20.65 -15.04
C LYS A 125 2.17 20.09 -13.98
N ILE A 126 2.50 20.30 -12.73
CA ILE A 126 1.84 19.64 -11.58
C ILE A 126 0.36 19.97 -11.49
N GLU A 127 -0.02 21.21 -11.81
CA GLU A 127 -1.42 21.66 -11.78
C GLU A 127 -2.32 20.90 -12.77
N ASP A 128 -1.72 20.32 -13.81
CA ASP A 128 -2.46 19.48 -14.79
C ASP A 128 -2.51 18.01 -14.39
N SER A 129 -1.93 17.66 -13.24
CA SER A 129 -1.95 16.29 -12.71
C SER A 129 -3.35 15.93 -12.20
N THR A 130 -3.69 14.65 -12.30
CA THR A 130 -4.99 14.14 -11.84
C THR A 130 -4.82 13.38 -10.53
N THR A 131 -5.80 13.47 -9.65
CA THR A 131 -5.84 12.66 -8.42
C THR A 131 -5.87 11.16 -8.77
N PRO A 132 -5.07 10.31 -8.10
CA PRO A 132 -5.09 8.87 -8.33
C PRO A 132 -6.50 8.26 -8.23
N ALA A 133 -6.84 7.35 -9.14
CA ALA A 133 -8.17 6.76 -9.22
C ALA A 133 -8.64 6.11 -7.90
N ALA A 134 -7.71 5.42 -7.21
CA ALA A 134 -7.96 4.82 -5.90
C ALA A 134 -8.40 5.87 -4.86
N LEU A 135 -7.72 7.02 -4.85
CA LEU A 135 -8.04 8.10 -3.90
C LEU A 135 -9.35 8.79 -4.25
N VAL A 136 -9.61 9.09 -5.53
CA VAL A 136 -10.88 9.68 -5.98
C VAL A 136 -12.05 8.83 -5.50
N LYS A 137 -12.04 7.55 -5.85
CA LYS A 137 -13.12 6.62 -5.49
C LYS A 137 -13.25 6.46 -3.98
N PHE A 138 -12.14 6.46 -3.25
CA PHE A 138 -12.16 6.35 -1.80
C PHE A 138 -12.81 7.58 -1.15
N LEU A 139 -12.44 8.79 -1.57
CA LEU A 139 -12.97 10.05 -1.03
C LEU A 139 -14.46 10.22 -1.35
N ASP A 140 -14.93 9.78 -2.52
CA ASP A 140 -16.36 9.76 -2.88
C ASP A 140 -17.17 8.86 -1.93
N ARG A 141 -16.60 7.74 -1.49
CA ARG A 141 -17.25 6.80 -0.57
C ARG A 141 -17.17 7.20 0.90
N LYS A 142 -16.18 7.98 1.27
CA LYS A 142 -15.90 8.42 2.65
C LYS A 142 -15.86 9.95 2.74
N PRO A 143 -17.02 10.64 2.57
CA PRO A 143 -17.06 12.10 2.54
C PRO A 143 -16.66 12.76 3.87
N GLN A 144 -16.63 12.00 4.97
CA GLN A 144 -16.14 12.45 6.27
C GLN A 144 -14.63 12.64 6.34
N ILE A 145 -13.84 12.17 5.35
CA ILE A 145 -12.39 12.33 5.32
C ILE A 145 -12.04 13.84 5.30
N LYS A 146 -11.14 14.21 6.20
CA LYS A 146 -10.58 15.57 6.34
C LYS A 146 -9.06 15.57 6.31
N LYS A 147 -8.43 14.47 6.74
CA LYS A 147 -6.99 14.36 6.89
C LYS A 147 -6.43 13.23 6.02
N ILE A 148 -5.39 13.53 5.25
CA ILE A 148 -4.76 12.61 4.32
C ILE A 148 -3.25 12.58 4.61
N PHE A 149 -2.74 11.43 5.06
CA PHE A 149 -1.31 11.19 5.22
C PHE A 149 -0.74 10.52 3.98
N LEU A 150 0.36 11.05 3.46
CA LEU A 150 1.06 10.51 2.30
C LEU A 150 2.31 9.76 2.78
N HIS A 151 2.27 8.44 2.76
CA HIS A 151 3.33 7.53 3.18
C HIS A 151 4.08 6.96 1.97
N PHE A 152 4.54 7.85 1.08
CA PHE A 152 5.20 7.46 -0.15
C PHE A 152 6.70 7.24 0.05
N ASP A 153 7.31 6.53 -0.90
CA ASP A 153 8.72 6.20 -0.88
C ASP A 153 9.60 7.44 -0.68
N ASN A 154 10.69 7.27 0.05
CA ASN A 154 11.65 8.33 0.31
C ASN A 154 12.67 8.44 -0.84
N ASP A 155 12.17 8.46 -2.07
CA ASP A 155 12.94 8.67 -3.29
C ASP A 155 12.35 9.84 -4.11
N ASN A 156 13.01 10.19 -5.22
CA ASN A 156 12.59 11.32 -6.05
C ASN A 156 11.15 11.18 -6.57
N ALA A 157 10.71 9.96 -6.90
CA ALA A 157 9.36 9.73 -7.42
C ALA A 157 8.31 9.93 -6.32
N GLY A 158 8.51 9.32 -5.15
CA GLY A 158 7.62 9.47 -4.00
C GLY A 158 7.54 10.93 -3.50
N ARG A 159 8.67 11.65 -3.47
CA ARG A 159 8.68 13.07 -3.07
C ARG A 159 7.94 13.95 -4.07
N LYS A 160 8.10 13.72 -5.38
CA LYS A 160 7.33 14.41 -6.43
C LYS A 160 5.84 14.10 -6.33
N ALA A 161 5.49 12.84 -6.07
CA ALA A 161 4.11 12.41 -5.87
C ALA A 161 3.46 13.13 -4.67
N SER A 162 4.16 13.20 -3.53
CA SER A 162 3.69 13.92 -2.34
C SER A 162 3.47 15.39 -2.62
N PHE A 163 4.44 16.06 -3.25
CA PHE A 163 4.31 17.46 -3.60
C PHE A 163 3.12 17.71 -4.53
N ALA A 164 2.95 16.87 -5.55
CA ALA A 164 1.84 17.00 -6.49
C ALA A 164 0.48 16.86 -5.79
N LEU A 165 0.28 15.83 -4.96
CA LEU A 165 -0.98 15.65 -4.25
C LEU A 165 -1.27 16.77 -3.26
N LYS A 166 -0.27 17.31 -2.58
CA LYS A 166 -0.44 18.51 -1.73
C LYS A 166 -0.88 19.73 -2.53
N THR A 167 -0.47 19.83 -3.79
CA THR A 167 -0.79 20.97 -4.66
C THR A 167 -2.19 20.86 -5.26
N ILE A 168 -2.58 19.64 -5.74
CA ILE A 168 -3.81 19.49 -6.52
C ILE A 168 -5.04 19.12 -5.68
N LEU A 169 -4.85 18.59 -4.47
CA LEU A 169 -6.00 18.23 -3.62
C LEU A 169 -6.70 19.49 -3.08
N PRO A 170 -8.04 19.50 -3.03
CA PRO A 170 -8.80 20.63 -2.51
C PRO A 170 -8.41 21.03 -1.08
N SER A 171 -8.44 22.32 -0.79
CA SER A 171 -8.10 22.90 0.53
C SER A 171 -8.96 22.42 1.71
N LYS A 172 -10.06 21.73 1.42
CA LYS A 172 -10.88 21.08 2.46
C LYS A 172 -10.18 19.89 3.14
N TYR A 173 -9.08 19.40 2.54
CA TYR A 173 -8.27 18.32 3.10
C TYR A 173 -6.98 18.86 3.71
N GLU A 174 -6.68 18.44 4.92
CA GLU A 174 -5.35 18.58 5.50
C GLU A 174 -4.45 17.47 4.95
N VAL A 175 -3.50 17.82 4.06
CA VAL A 175 -2.61 16.86 3.40
C VAL A 175 -1.23 16.91 4.04
N ILE A 176 -0.82 15.82 4.67
CA ILE A 176 0.41 15.69 5.44
C ILE A 176 1.37 14.73 4.73
N ASP A 177 2.55 15.21 4.38
CA ASP A 177 3.63 14.36 3.87
C ASP A 177 4.31 13.65 5.05
N SER A 178 4.31 12.33 5.03
CA SER A 178 4.80 11.48 6.11
C SER A 178 5.59 10.30 5.55
N PRO A 179 6.76 10.55 4.94
CA PRO A 179 7.62 9.48 4.44
C PRO A 179 8.14 8.60 5.59
N PRO A 180 8.69 7.41 5.30
CA PRO A 180 9.33 6.60 6.33
C PRO A 180 10.49 7.37 6.97
N PRO A 181 10.66 7.28 8.32
CA PRO A 181 11.73 7.98 9.04
C PRO A 181 13.13 7.60 8.60
N CYS A 182 13.32 6.37 8.10
CA CYS A 182 14.55 5.91 7.48
C CYS A 182 14.26 4.82 6.44
N GLY A 183 15.23 4.53 5.58
CA GLY A 183 15.08 3.59 4.47
C GLY A 183 14.36 4.22 3.28
N LYS A 184 14.10 3.39 2.28
CA LYS A 184 13.43 3.81 1.06
C LYS A 184 11.92 3.87 1.25
N ASP A 185 11.35 2.82 1.84
CA ASP A 185 9.92 2.59 1.99
C ASP A 185 9.57 2.15 3.42
N TYR A 186 8.29 2.03 3.74
CA TYR A 186 7.84 1.60 5.06
C TYR A 186 8.21 0.16 5.40
N ASN A 187 8.43 -0.71 4.40
CA ASN A 187 8.92 -2.06 4.63
C ASN A 187 10.41 -2.07 5.00
N ASP A 188 11.23 -1.22 4.38
CA ASP A 188 12.62 -1.02 4.79
C ASP A 188 12.70 -0.52 6.25
N PHE A 189 11.84 0.44 6.62
CA PHE A 189 11.78 0.97 7.98
C PHE A 189 11.35 -0.10 9.00
N LEU A 190 10.32 -0.89 8.70
CA LEU A 190 9.89 -2.00 9.55
C LEU A 190 11.01 -3.03 9.74
N CYS A 191 11.66 -3.45 8.65
CA CYS A 191 12.78 -4.39 8.71
C CYS A 191 13.93 -3.83 9.57
N PHE A 192 14.24 -2.54 9.44
CA PHE A 192 15.25 -1.87 10.28
C PHE A 192 14.88 -1.94 11.77
N GLN A 193 13.64 -1.62 12.13
CA GLN A 193 13.17 -1.67 13.52
C GLN A 193 13.22 -3.08 14.12
N LEU A 194 13.04 -4.12 13.30
CA LEU A 194 13.08 -5.52 13.72
C LEU A 194 14.46 -6.16 13.61
N GLY A 195 15.49 -5.44 13.13
CA GLY A 195 16.81 -5.99 12.89
C GLY A 195 16.86 -7.03 11.76
N ILE A 196 15.89 -6.99 10.84
CA ILE A 196 15.82 -7.89 9.69
C ILE A 196 16.72 -7.35 8.57
N HIS A 197 17.82 -8.06 8.31
CA HIS A 197 18.73 -7.74 7.20
C HIS A 197 18.23 -8.41 5.91
N ARG A 198 17.68 -7.62 4.98
CA ARG A 198 17.33 -8.10 3.66
C ARG A 198 18.51 -7.96 2.71
N ASN A 199 18.95 -9.05 2.12
CA ASN A 199 19.91 -9.00 1.01
C ASN A 199 19.20 -8.29 -0.16
N LYS A 200 19.50 -7.01 -0.38
CA LYS A 200 19.05 -6.29 -1.58
C LYS A 200 19.78 -6.95 -2.76
N THR A 201 19.09 -7.84 -3.48
CA THR A 201 19.56 -8.32 -4.78
C THR A 201 19.83 -7.07 -5.61
N LYS A 202 21.08 -6.91 -6.11
CA LYS A 202 21.52 -5.75 -6.88
C LYS A 202 20.46 -5.44 -7.93
N GLU A 203 19.80 -4.29 -7.80
CA GLU A 203 18.96 -3.74 -8.86
C GLU A 203 19.87 -3.53 -10.07
N ARG A 204 19.76 -4.42 -11.06
CA ARG A 204 20.32 -4.12 -12.37
C ARG A 204 19.45 -2.99 -12.92
N THR A 205 19.98 -1.78 -12.85
CA THR A 205 19.55 -0.66 -13.66
C THR A 205 19.67 -1.08 -15.12
N ASN A 206 18.56 -1.49 -15.74
CA ASN A 206 18.46 -1.50 -17.18
C ASN A 206 18.18 -0.05 -17.61
N GLU A 207 19.24 0.73 -17.72
CA GLU A 207 19.29 1.84 -18.66
C GLU A 207 19.25 1.25 -20.07
N ARG A 208 18.11 1.35 -20.73
CA ARG A 208 17.97 1.36 -22.18
C ARG A 208 16.76 2.20 -22.56
#